data_3cd8caf34f51d8b22586a64cba7413e7
#
_entry.id   3cd8caf34f51d8b22586a64cba7413e7
#
_cell.length_a   1.000
_cell.length_b   1.000
_cell.length_c   1.000
_cell.angle_alpha   90.00
_cell.angle_beta   90.00
_cell.angle_gamma   90.00
#
_symmetry.space_group_name_H-M   'P 1'
#
loop_
_entity.id
_entity.type
_entity.pdbx_description
1 polymer ?
#
loop_
_entity_poly.entity_id
_entity_poly.type
_entity_poly.pdbx_seq_one_letter_code
_entity_poly.pdbx_strand_id
1 'polypeptide(L)'
;QRAQHQSDSKADAICSWIKKNLKPQGQWNNQRVILFTEYRTTQQWLQKILTEQGYGGDRLDIIHGGMDQEDRELIKAAFQTSPDDSPVRILLATDAASEGIDLQNYCHCLIHLEIPYNPNVMEQRNGRIDRFGQKASEVLIWHPVDAGDGEGQTVGGHKDDIIRALRKLESMREDMGSVNPVIAPQMSGLIEGSRTQLDTREAEARTQKAKKYVKADRQLKDKINKLHQQLVETQQDFHLTPKHVLAAVQTGLAVAEKPVLKPFELKGSPAGSVFLMPELTGTWADCTRGLRHPFTQKIRPITFDHAVAKGRD
;
A
#
# COMPACT_ATOMS: atom_id res chain seq x y z
N GLN A 1 25.43 -17.67 29.77
CA GLN A 1 26.37 -18.18 28.73
C GLN A 1 25.94 -19.50 28.08
N ARG A 2 25.17 -20.39 28.77
CA ARG A 2 24.65 -21.63 28.14
C ARG A 2 23.47 -21.41 27.17
N ALA A 3 22.70 -20.36 27.32
CA ALA A 3 21.55 -20.06 26.45
C ALA A 3 21.95 -19.45 25.08
N GLN A 4 23.19 -19.05 24.90
CA GLN A 4 23.67 -18.42 23.66
C GLN A 4 23.92 -19.40 22.49
N HIS A 5 23.93 -20.71 22.77
CA HIS A 5 24.25 -21.76 21.78
C HIS A 5 23.11 -22.75 21.50
N GLN A 6 21.97 -22.60 22.15
CA GLN A 6 20.78 -23.40 21.83
C GLN A 6 19.77 -22.55 21.06
N SER A 7 19.30 -23.06 19.91
CA SER A 7 18.13 -22.50 19.23
C SER A 7 16.95 -22.66 20.19
N ASP A 8 16.16 -21.60 20.29
CA ASP A 8 14.90 -21.68 20.99
C ASP A 8 13.76 -22.10 20.02
N SER A 9 12.60 -22.43 20.54
CA SER A 9 11.45 -22.86 19.76
C SER A 9 11.04 -21.86 18.66
N LYS A 10 11.31 -20.56 18.88
CA LYS A 10 11.01 -19.53 17.89
C LYS A 10 12.00 -19.55 16.72
N ALA A 11 13.28 -19.70 17.00
CA ALA A 11 14.29 -19.82 15.95
C ALA A 11 14.08 -21.08 15.11
N ASP A 12 13.73 -22.21 15.76
CA ASP A 12 13.40 -23.46 15.07
C ASP A 12 12.16 -23.31 14.18
N ALA A 13 11.14 -22.61 14.66
CA ALA A 13 9.95 -22.29 13.89
C ALA A 13 10.26 -21.42 12.67
N ILE A 14 11.13 -20.39 12.83
CA ILE A 14 11.57 -19.53 11.74
C ILE A 14 12.37 -20.32 10.71
N CYS A 15 13.34 -21.15 11.16
CA CYS A 15 14.12 -22.00 10.27
C CYS A 15 13.23 -22.98 9.49
N SER A 16 12.25 -23.58 10.16
CA SER A 16 11.26 -24.47 9.54
C SER A 16 10.41 -23.72 8.50
N TRP A 17 10.00 -22.50 8.80
CA TRP A 17 9.26 -21.65 7.88
C TRP A 17 10.10 -21.29 6.65
N ILE A 18 11.36 -20.88 6.83
CA ILE A 18 12.32 -20.58 5.75
C ILE A 18 12.52 -21.81 4.87
N LYS A 19 12.77 -22.97 5.47
CA LYS A 19 12.94 -24.24 4.75
C LYS A 19 11.74 -24.56 3.88
N LYS A 20 10.53 -24.40 4.41
CA LYS A 20 9.29 -24.71 3.72
C LYS A 20 8.97 -23.71 2.61
N ASN A 21 9.16 -22.41 2.84
CA ASN A 21 8.65 -21.36 1.98
C ASN A 21 9.70 -20.75 1.04
N LEU A 22 10.97 -20.61 1.48
CA LEU A 22 12.02 -20.00 0.68
C LEU A 22 12.97 -21.01 0.05
N LYS A 23 13.15 -22.20 0.68
CA LYS A 23 14.07 -23.24 0.23
C LYS A 23 13.39 -24.61 0.11
N PRO A 24 12.24 -24.72 -0.58
CA PRO A 24 11.57 -26.01 -0.75
C PRO A 24 12.48 -26.97 -1.50
N GLN A 25 12.48 -28.24 -1.06
CA GLN A 25 13.32 -29.30 -1.65
C GLN A 25 14.84 -28.96 -1.68
N GLY A 26 15.28 -28.06 -0.81
CA GLY A 26 16.68 -27.64 -0.72
C GLY A 26 17.13 -26.57 -1.72
N GLN A 27 16.25 -26.09 -2.59
CA GLN A 27 16.53 -25.05 -3.57
C GLN A 27 15.85 -23.73 -3.21
N TRP A 28 16.58 -22.61 -3.33
CA TRP A 28 16.04 -21.28 -3.11
C TRP A 28 15.07 -20.90 -4.24
N ASN A 29 13.91 -20.42 -3.85
CA ASN A 29 12.95 -19.80 -4.78
C ASN A 29 13.08 -18.27 -4.79
N ASN A 30 12.19 -17.59 -5.50
CA ASN A 30 12.18 -16.14 -5.64
C ASN A 30 11.38 -15.41 -4.55
N GLN A 31 10.88 -16.13 -3.55
CA GLN A 31 10.21 -15.48 -2.42
C GLN A 31 11.20 -14.82 -1.48
N ARG A 32 10.77 -13.75 -0.85
CA ARG A 32 11.54 -12.98 0.15
C ARG A 32 10.76 -12.86 1.44
N VAL A 33 11.49 -12.72 2.54
CA VAL A 33 10.93 -12.48 3.87
C VAL A 33 11.70 -11.39 4.58
N ILE A 34 10.97 -10.58 5.35
CA ILE A 34 11.56 -9.63 6.30
C ILE A 34 11.32 -10.18 7.69
N LEU A 35 12.39 -10.25 8.47
CA LEU A 35 12.38 -10.63 9.88
C LEU A 35 12.62 -9.38 10.72
N PHE A 36 11.62 -8.97 11.50
CA PHE A 36 11.73 -7.82 12.40
C PHE A 36 12.04 -8.25 13.82
N THR A 37 13.00 -7.56 14.43
CA THR A 37 13.30 -7.65 15.86
C THR A 37 13.49 -6.27 16.45
N GLU A 38 13.15 -6.10 17.73
CA GLU A 38 13.33 -4.82 18.43
C GLU A 38 14.80 -4.59 18.81
N TYR A 39 15.50 -5.65 19.22
CA TYR A 39 16.83 -5.54 19.82
C TYR A 39 17.95 -6.00 18.90
N ARG A 40 19.03 -5.20 18.87
CA ARG A 40 20.23 -5.55 18.11
C ARG A 40 20.88 -6.87 18.56
N THR A 41 20.84 -7.17 19.85
CA THR A 41 21.36 -8.42 20.41
C THR A 41 20.57 -9.63 19.89
N THR A 42 19.24 -9.53 19.80
CA THR A 42 18.39 -10.55 19.24
C THR A 42 18.64 -10.74 17.74
N GLN A 43 18.86 -9.63 17.03
CA GLN A 43 19.21 -9.66 15.61
C GLN A 43 20.52 -10.42 15.39
N GLN A 44 21.58 -10.13 16.16
CA GLN A 44 22.86 -10.81 16.06
C GLN A 44 22.77 -12.31 16.40
N TRP A 45 21.98 -12.63 17.43
CA TRP A 45 21.73 -14.02 17.82
C TRP A 45 21.02 -14.79 16.70
N LEU A 46 19.93 -14.23 16.13
CA LEU A 46 19.21 -14.88 15.04
C LEU A 46 20.06 -14.98 13.77
N GLN A 47 20.85 -13.94 13.43
CA GLN A 47 21.81 -13.98 12.35
C GLN A 47 22.75 -15.18 12.45
N LYS A 48 23.30 -15.39 13.65
CA LYS A 48 24.22 -16.52 13.91
C LYS A 48 23.52 -17.85 13.65
N ILE A 49 22.30 -18.04 14.19
CA ILE A 49 21.54 -19.28 14.00
C ILE A 49 21.21 -19.50 12.52
N LEU A 50 20.72 -18.47 11.81
CA LEU A 50 20.42 -18.58 10.39
C LEU A 50 21.66 -18.94 9.56
N THR A 51 22.81 -18.38 9.91
CA THR A 51 24.08 -18.67 9.22
C THR A 51 24.52 -20.12 9.49
N GLU A 52 24.45 -20.59 10.73
CA GLU A 52 24.78 -21.98 11.13
C GLU A 52 23.84 -23.00 10.45
N GLN A 53 22.58 -22.64 10.21
CA GLN A 53 21.60 -23.45 9.49
C GLN A 53 21.72 -23.36 7.95
N GLY A 54 22.71 -22.64 7.41
CA GLY A 54 22.97 -22.51 5.98
C GLY A 54 22.01 -21.55 5.25
N TYR A 55 21.46 -20.59 5.97
CA TYR A 55 20.61 -19.50 5.41
C TYR A 55 21.34 -18.15 5.36
N GLY A 56 22.64 -18.11 5.67
CA GLY A 56 23.49 -16.91 5.61
C GLY A 56 24.10 -16.64 4.23
N GLY A 57 25.23 -15.92 4.22
CA GLY A 57 25.92 -15.50 3.01
C GLY A 57 25.09 -14.53 2.17
N ASP A 58 25.17 -14.64 0.85
CA ASP A 58 24.46 -13.75 -0.09
C ASP A 58 22.93 -13.80 0.01
N ARG A 59 22.39 -14.71 0.82
CA ARG A 59 20.93 -14.88 0.99
C ARG A 59 20.35 -14.07 2.14
N LEU A 60 21.19 -13.58 3.05
CA LEU A 60 20.80 -12.90 4.27
C LEU A 60 21.47 -11.53 4.36
N ASP A 61 20.69 -10.49 4.26
CA ASP A 61 21.11 -9.13 4.56
C ASP A 61 20.57 -8.65 5.91
N ILE A 62 21.29 -7.71 6.51
CA ILE A 62 21.01 -7.19 7.85
C ILE A 62 20.97 -5.67 7.80
N ILE A 63 19.90 -5.09 8.35
CA ILE A 63 19.79 -3.64 8.44
C ILE A 63 19.46 -3.22 9.89
N HIS A 64 20.24 -2.26 10.42
CA HIS A 64 20.05 -1.73 11.78
C HIS A 64 20.41 -0.25 11.88
N GLY A 65 19.97 0.41 12.95
CA GLY A 65 20.09 1.85 13.11
C GLY A 65 21.51 2.43 13.21
N GLY A 66 22.50 1.59 13.57
CA GLY A 66 23.90 2.01 13.69
C GLY A 66 24.75 1.78 12.42
N MET A 67 24.14 1.50 11.27
CA MET A 67 24.85 1.32 9.99
C MET A 67 25.03 2.66 9.30
N ASP A 68 26.11 2.76 8.52
CA ASP A 68 26.32 3.88 7.61
C ASP A 68 25.21 3.97 6.57
N GLN A 69 24.92 5.19 6.12
CA GLN A 69 23.81 5.42 5.21
C GLN A 69 24.06 4.77 3.83
N GLU A 70 25.32 4.71 3.39
CA GLU A 70 25.68 4.10 2.13
C GLU A 70 25.42 2.58 2.14
N ASP A 71 25.86 1.88 3.19
CA ASP A 71 25.58 0.45 3.37
C ASP A 71 24.08 0.16 3.43
N ARG A 72 23.32 1.02 4.12
CA ARG A 72 21.86 0.88 4.19
C ARG A 72 21.21 0.98 2.82
N GLU A 73 21.64 1.94 2.00
CA GLU A 73 21.10 2.11 0.64
C GLU A 73 21.46 0.94 -0.28
N LEU A 74 22.67 0.37 -0.15
CA LEU A 74 23.07 -0.82 -0.89
C LEU A 74 22.18 -2.03 -0.54
N ILE A 75 21.95 -2.28 0.74
CA ILE A 75 21.07 -3.37 1.20
C ILE A 75 19.64 -3.17 0.72
N LYS A 76 19.13 -1.95 0.82
CA LYS A 76 17.79 -1.61 0.29
C LYS A 76 17.71 -1.89 -1.21
N ALA A 77 18.67 -1.40 -1.97
CA ALA A 77 18.72 -1.60 -3.41
C ALA A 77 18.77 -3.09 -3.77
N ALA A 78 19.59 -3.88 -3.07
CA ALA A 78 19.69 -5.33 -3.28
C ALA A 78 18.34 -6.03 -3.00
N PHE A 79 17.62 -5.62 -1.94
CA PHE A 79 16.34 -6.21 -1.59
C PHE A 79 15.18 -5.69 -2.45
N GLN A 80 15.30 -4.51 -3.06
CA GLN A 80 14.32 -3.94 -3.97
C GLN A 80 14.51 -4.38 -5.43
N THR A 81 15.67 -4.92 -5.77
CA THR A 81 15.98 -5.48 -7.09
C THR A 81 15.22 -6.79 -7.29
N SER A 82 14.94 -7.16 -8.54
CA SER A 82 14.28 -8.44 -8.87
C SER A 82 15.00 -9.61 -8.20
N PRO A 83 14.27 -10.61 -7.66
CA PRO A 83 14.88 -11.83 -7.13
C PRO A 83 15.69 -12.64 -8.17
N ASP A 84 15.48 -12.39 -9.44
CA ASP A 84 16.26 -13.01 -10.52
C ASP A 84 17.67 -12.38 -10.64
N ASP A 85 17.78 -11.10 -10.28
CA ASP A 85 19.03 -10.32 -10.38
C ASP A 85 19.76 -10.16 -9.04
N SER A 86 19.07 -10.38 -7.91
CA SER A 86 19.64 -10.29 -6.56
C SER A 86 19.45 -11.60 -5.80
N PRO A 87 20.51 -12.15 -5.21
CA PRO A 87 20.44 -13.40 -4.46
C PRO A 87 19.72 -13.29 -3.12
N VAL A 88 19.56 -12.09 -2.58
CA VAL A 88 19.01 -11.84 -1.22
C VAL A 88 17.59 -12.37 -1.11
N ARG A 89 17.33 -13.15 -0.06
CA ARG A 89 16.00 -13.74 0.23
C ARG A 89 15.48 -13.39 1.61
N ILE A 90 16.37 -13.08 2.52
CA ILE A 90 16.06 -12.78 3.91
C ILE A 90 16.62 -11.41 4.25
N LEU A 91 15.79 -10.52 4.77
CA LEU A 91 16.21 -9.25 5.36
C LEU A 91 15.93 -9.27 6.86
N LEU A 92 16.96 -9.20 7.67
CA LEU A 92 16.84 -9.14 9.13
C LEU A 92 16.99 -7.69 9.59
N ALA A 93 15.90 -7.07 10.03
CA ALA A 93 15.79 -5.65 10.29
C ALA A 93 15.47 -5.33 11.75
N THR A 94 16.03 -4.23 12.26
CA THR A 94 15.54 -3.58 13.50
C THR A 94 14.65 -2.39 13.18
N ASP A 95 13.80 -1.97 14.12
CA ASP A 95 12.88 -0.86 13.95
C ASP A 95 13.55 0.44 13.52
N ALA A 96 14.67 0.78 14.18
CA ALA A 96 15.41 2.00 13.89
C ALA A 96 15.93 2.11 12.44
N ALA A 97 16.06 0.97 11.75
CA ALA A 97 16.57 0.94 10.39
C ALA A 97 15.46 0.85 9.34
N SER A 98 14.26 0.47 9.75
CA SER A 98 13.15 0.22 8.84
C SER A 98 12.40 1.48 8.43
N GLU A 99 12.67 2.64 9.04
CA GLU A 99 12.00 3.88 8.68
C GLU A 99 12.34 4.31 7.26
N GLY A 100 11.31 4.68 6.50
CA GLY A 100 11.47 5.18 5.12
C GLY A 100 11.84 4.13 4.07
N ILE A 101 11.74 2.83 4.37
CA ILE A 101 12.04 1.77 3.40
C ILE A 101 10.77 1.23 2.77
N ASP A 102 10.74 1.17 1.45
CA ASP A 102 9.67 0.58 0.64
C ASP A 102 10.12 -0.78 0.14
N LEU A 103 9.52 -1.86 0.65
CA LEU A 103 9.96 -3.23 0.38
C LEU A 103 8.91 -4.09 -0.32
N GLN A 104 7.74 -3.51 -0.65
CA GLN A 104 6.58 -4.21 -1.19
C GLN A 104 6.74 -4.77 -2.60
N ASN A 105 7.72 -4.29 -3.38
CA ASN A 105 7.83 -4.65 -4.80
C ASN A 105 8.03 -6.15 -5.05
N TYR A 106 8.83 -6.80 -4.20
CA TYR A 106 9.21 -8.21 -4.33
C TYR A 106 9.13 -8.98 -3.02
N CYS A 107 8.52 -8.39 -1.98
CA CYS A 107 8.34 -9.04 -0.70
C CYS A 107 6.91 -8.86 -0.20
N HIS A 108 6.25 -9.95 0.14
CA HIS A 108 4.91 -9.98 0.71
C HIS A 108 4.84 -10.78 2.01
N CYS A 109 6.00 -11.22 2.53
CA CYS A 109 6.10 -11.99 3.76
C CYS A 109 6.88 -11.22 4.82
N LEU A 110 6.32 -11.11 6.01
CA LEU A 110 6.92 -10.45 7.16
C LEU A 110 6.75 -11.30 8.41
N ILE A 111 7.81 -11.44 9.19
CA ILE A 111 7.81 -12.16 10.46
C ILE A 111 8.25 -11.22 11.57
N HIS A 112 7.43 -11.07 12.60
CA HIS A 112 7.80 -10.37 13.82
C HIS A 112 8.40 -11.38 14.80
N LEU A 113 9.68 -11.27 15.10
CA LEU A 113 10.33 -12.15 16.08
C LEU A 113 9.81 -11.91 17.49
N GLU A 114 9.64 -10.62 17.85
CA GLU A 114 8.91 -10.18 19.02
C GLU A 114 7.71 -9.32 18.59
N ILE A 115 6.65 -9.41 19.35
CA ILE A 115 5.49 -8.55 19.21
C ILE A 115 5.85 -7.20 19.87
N PRO A 116 5.87 -6.09 19.12
CA PRO A 116 6.19 -4.80 19.73
C PRO A 116 5.15 -4.40 20.78
N TYR A 117 5.60 -3.79 21.87
CA TYR A 117 4.72 -3.25 22.89
C TYR A 117 3.77 -2.18 22.36
N ASN A 118 4.23 -1.40 21.38
CA ASN A 118 3.43 -0.36 20.77
C ASN A 118 2.83 -0.89 19.45
N PRO A 119 1.50 -1.01 19.34
CA PRO A 119 0.83 -1.44 18.12
C PRO A 119 1.14 -0.57 16.90
N ASN A 120 1.50 0.71 17.11
CA ASN A 120 1.94 1.60 16.04
C ASN A 120 3.21 1.09 15.36
N VAL A 121 4.14 0.55 16.16
CA VAL A 121 5.38 -0.02 15.62
C VAL A 121 5.05 -1.24 14.77
N MET A 122 4.11 -2.08 15.19
CA MET A 122 3.65 -3.22 14.42
C MET A 122 3.01 -2.79 13.09
N GLU A 123 2.13 -1.79 13.12
CA GLU A 123 1.53 -1.23 11.89
C GLU A 123 2.59 -0.59 10.98
N GLN A 124 3.57 0.12 11.55
CA GLN A 124 4.68 0.67 10.78
C GLN A 124 5.53 -0.42 10.12
N ARG A 125 5.82 -1.52 10.84
CA ARG A 125 6.52 -2.69 10.26
C ARG A 125 5.71 -3.30 9.13
N ASN A 126 4.42 -3.57 9.35
CA ASN A 126 3.51 -4.13 8.36
C ASN A 126 3.42 -3.25 7.12
N GLY A 127 3.34 -1.93 7.31
CA GLY A 127 3.30 -0.94 6.24
C GLY A 127 4.57 -0.88 5.37
N ARG A 128 5.64 -1.64 5.68
CA ARG A 128 6.80 -1.78 4.79
C ARG A 128 6.52 -2.67 3.59
N ILE A 129 5.58 -3.59 3.71
CA ILE A 129 5.16 -4.49 2.63
C ILE A 129 3.67 -4.37 2.29
N ASP A 130 2.83 -4.01 3.25
CA ASP A 130 1.38 -3.83 3.06
C ASP A 130 1.06 -2.38 2.73
N ARG A 131 1.30 -1.99 1.47
CA ARG A 131 1.07 -0.63 0.98
C ARG A 131 0.82 -0.58 -0.51
N PHE A 132 0.45 0.61 -0.99
CA PHE A 132 0.24 0.86 -2.42
C PHE A 132 1.44 0.40 -3.26
N GLY A 133 1.17 -0.35 -4.32
CA GLY A 133 2.21 -0.94 -5.21
C GLY A 133 2.58 -2.38 -4.87
N GLN A 134 2.00 -2.99 -3.82
CA GLN A 134 2.15 -4.43 -3.56
C GLN A 134 1.54 -5.22 -4.73
N LYS A 135 2.33 -6.16 -5.28
CA LYS A 135 1.94 -6.99 -6.45
C LYS A 135 1.30 -8.31 -6.05
N ALA A 136 1.55 -8.77 -4.83
CA ALA A 136 0.95 -10.01 -4.33
C ALA A 136 -0.51 -9.77 -3.97
N SER A 137 -1.36 -10.77 -4.20
CA SER A 137 -2.78 -10.76 -3.83
C SER A 137 -2.99 -10.78 -2.32
N GLU A 138 -2.01 -11.31 -1.59
CA GLU A 138 -2.04 -11.46 -0.13
C GLU A 138 -0.69 -11.08 0.47
N VAL A 139 -0.72 -10.42 1.63
CA VAL A 139 0.44 -10.13 2.45
C VAL A 139 0.41 -11.04 3.67
N LEU A 140 1.48 -11.79 3.87
CA LEU A 140 1.62 -12.76 4.96
C LEU A 140 2.40 -12.13 6.12
N ILE A 141 1.73 -11.95 7.25
CA ILE A 141 2.33 -11.45 8.48
C ILE A 141 2.27 -12.55 9.52
N TRP A 142 3.42 -12.96 10.02
CA TRP A 142 3.53 -14.08 10.95
C TRP A 142 4.20 -13.68 12.25
N HIS A 143 3.68 -14.23 13.35
CA HIS A 143 4.22 -14.07 14.70
C HIS A 143 4.49 -15.46 15.28
N PRO A 144 5.75 -15.84 15.55
CA PRO A 144 6.05 -17.07 16.27
C PRO A 144 5.65 -16.92 17.73
N VAL A 145 4.52 -17.45 18.08
CA VAL A 145 4.02 -17.52 19.46
C VAL A 145 3.90 -18.99 19.86
N ASP A 146 4.22 -19.31 21.12
CA ASP A 146 3.93 -20.63 21.64
C ASP A 146 2.41 -20.82 21.65
N ALA A 147 1.91 -21.59 20.70
CA ALA A 147 0.58 -22.17 20.82
C ALA A 147 0.73 -23.22 21.95
N GLY A 148 0.24 -22.90 23.16
CA GLY A 148 0.20 -23.88 24.25
C GLY A 148 -0.36 -25.20 23.74
N ASP A 149 0.27 -26.29 24.08
CA ASP A 149 -0.11 -27.62 23.65
C ASP A 149 -1.59 -27.86 23.94
N GLY A 150 -2.41 -27.93 22.89
CA GLY A 150 -3.73 -28.51 22.82
C GLY A 150 -4.76 -28.08 23.86
N GLU A 151 -5.98 -28.04 23.43
CA GLU A 151 -7.21 -27.86 24.22
C GLU A 151 -7.09 -28.32 25.69
N GLY A 152 -7.02 -27.36 26.63
CA GLY A 152 -7.34 -27.61 28.03
C GLY A 152 -6.29 -27.25 29.08
N GLN A 153 -5.09 -26.83 28.76
CA GLN A 153 -4.20 -26.26 29.77
C GLN A 153 -4.17 -24.75 29.70
N THR A 154 -4.89 -24.12 30.62
CA THR A 154 -4.70 -22.75 31.02
C THR A 154 -3.26 -22.57 31.49
N VAL A 155 -2.34 -22.27 30.62
CA VAL A 155 -1.09 -21.64 30.99
C VAL A 155 -1.48 -20.23 31.42
N GLY A 156 -1.86 -20.11 32.69
CA GLY A 156 -2.24 -18.86 33.31
C GLY A 156 -1.09 -17.89 33.19
N GLY A 157 -1.33 -16.77 32.53
CA GLY A 157 -0.39 -15.69 32.49
C GLY A 157 -0.50 -14.82 31.26
N HIS A 158 0.23 -13.73 31.29
CA HIS A 158 0.37 -12.66 30.30
C HIS A 158 0.35 -13.05 28.82
N LYS A 159 0.73 -14.29 28.45
CA LYS A 159 0.80 -14.75 27.06
C LYS A 159 -0.59 -14.91 26.41
N ASP A 160 -1.56 -15.47 27.15
CA ASP A 160 -2.92 -15.65 26.63
C ASP A 160 -3.62 -14.32 26.42
N ASP A 161 -3.35 -13.33 27.28
CA ASP A 161 -3.93 -12.00 27.17
C ASP A 161 -3.34 -11.25 25.97
N ILE A 162 -2.05 -11.43 25.68
CA ILE A 162 -1.39 -10.85 24.52
C ILE A 162 -1.96 -11.49 23.23
N ILE A 163 -2.13 -12.80 23.18
CA ILE A 163 -2.69 -13.50 22.01
C ILE A 163 -4.15 -13.10 21.78
N ARG A 164 -4.95 -12.97 22.86
CA ARG A 164 -6.33 -12.46 22.77
C ARG A 164 -6.36 -11.02 22.28
N ALA A 165 -5.46 -10.19 22.81
CA ALA A 165 -5.35 -8.80 22.41
C ALA A 165 -4.97 -8.66 20.94
N LEU A 166 -4.03 -9.47 20.46
CA LEU A 166 -3.64 -9.52 19.05
C LEU A 166 -4.78 -9.96 18.14
N ARG A 167 -5.49 -11.06 18.47
CA ARG A 167 -6.65 -11.51 17.71
C ARG A 167 -7.73 -10.43 17.64
N LYS A 168 -7.95 -9.73 18.76
CA LYS A 168 -8.92 -8.64 18.82
C LYS A 168 -8.47 -7.41 18.04
N LEU A 169 -7.18 -7.07 18.05
CA LEU A 169 -6.59 -6.02 17.21
C LEU A 169 -6.71 -6.36 15.72
N GLU A 170 -6.46 -7.61 15.34
CA GLU A 170 -6.56 -8.07 13.96
C GLU A 170 -7.99 -8.01 13.45
N SER A 171 -8.96 -8.47 14.23
CA SER A 171 -10.39 -8.32 13.93
C SER A 171 -10.82 -6.86 13.80
N MET A 172 -10.29 -5.97 14.65
CA MET A 172 -10.58 -4.53 14.58
C MET A 172 -9.90 -3.86 13.39
N ARG A 173 -8.71 -4.33 12.98
CA ARG A 173 -8.01 -3.86 11.78
C ARG A 173 -8.77 -4.23 10.51
N GLU A 174 -9.26 -5.45 10.40
CA GLU A 174 -10.11 -5.88 9.29
C GLU A 174 -11.37 -5.02 9.16
N ASP A 175 -11.91 -4.60 10.31
CA ASP A 175 -13.12 -3.77 10.36
C ASP A 175 -12.89 -2.27 10.07
N MET A 176 -11.73 -1.72 10.42
CA MET A 176 -11.48 -0.27 10.45
C MET A 176 -10.28 0.24 9.64
N GLY A 177 -9.40 -0.64 9.21
CA GLY A 177 -8.14 -0.26 8.55
C GLY A 177 -7.06 0.33 9.49
N SER A 178 -7.39 0.85 10.67
CA SER A 178 -6.44 1.32 11.70
C SER A 178 -7.09 1.40 13.08
N VAL A 179 -6.44 0.83 14.08
CA VAL A 179 -7.00 0.68 15.46
C VAL A 179 -6.39 1.67 16.47
N ASN A 180 -5.52 2.51 16.00
CA ASN A 180 -4.39 3.04 16.72
C ASN A 180 -4.66 4.01 17.90
N PRO A 181 -5.54 5.01 17.86
CA PRO A 181 -5.52 6.05 18.89
C PRO A 181 -6.06 5.64 20.26
N VAL A 182 -6.86 4.56 20.31
CA VAL A 182 -7.59 4.18 21.55
C VAL A 182 -6.98 2.97 22.25
N ILE A 183 -6.45 2.03 21.49
CA ILE A 183 -6.00 0.73 22.01
C ILE A 183 -4.51 0.72 22.34
N ALA A 184 -3.69 1.47 21.60
CA ALA A 184 -2.25 1.53 21.84
C ALA A 184 -1.87 1.88 23.30
N PRO A 185 -2.46 2.91 23.94
CA PRO A 185 -2.16 3.23 25.34
C PRO A 185 -2.62 2.15 26.33
N GLN A 186 -3.68 1.42 26.00
CA GLN A 186 -4.21 0.36 26.85
C GLN A 186 -3.39 -0.92 26.77
N MET A 187 -2.80 -1.21 25.61
CA MET A 187 -1.91 -2.36 25.42
C MET A 187 -0.64 -2.22 26.24
N SER A 188 -0.01 -1.03 26.26
CA SER A 188 1.13 -0.79 27.13
C SER A 188 0.81 -1.07 28.61
N GLY A 189 -0.34 -0.58 29.10
CA GLY A 189 -0.79 -0.84 30.46
C GLY A 189 -1.09 -2.31 30.77
N LEU A 190 -1.55 -3.07 29.79
CA LEU A 190 -1.82 -4.51 29.96
C LEU A 190 -0.53 -5.32 30.01
N ILE A 191 0.47 -4.94 29.23
CA ILE A 191 1.78 -5.61 29.18
C ILE A 191 2.63 -5.25 30.41
N GLU A 192 2.54 -4.00 30.87
CA GLU A 192 3.18 -3.54 32.11
C GLU A 192 2.50 -4.08 33.38
N GLY A 193 1.38 -4.82 33.24
CA GLY A 193 0.63 -5.34 34.37
C GLY A 193 -0.18 -4.29 35.16
N SER A 194 -0.22 -3.07 34.66
CA SER A 194 -1.01 -1.98 35.29
C SER A 194 -2.50 -2.07 34.94
N ARG A 195 -2.87 -2.89 33.98
CA ARG A 195 -4.26 -3.23 33.61
C ARG A 195 -4.45 -4.73 33.46
N THR A 196 -5.63 -5.20 33.84
CA THR A 196 -6.00 -6.62 33.73
C THR A 196 -6.92 -6.91 32.54
N GLN A 197 -7.51 -5.90 31.93
CA GLN A 197 -8.43 -6.04 30.80
C GLN A 197 -8.35 -4.85 29.84
N LEU A 198 -8.58 -5.12 28.56
CA LEU A 198 -8.77 -4.11 27.51
C LEU A 198 -10.21 -3.60 27.51
N ASP A 199 -10.40 -2.29 27.68
CA ASP A 199 -11.70 -1.66 27.46
C ASP A 199 -11.86 -1.30 25.98
N THR A 200 -12.64 -2.10 25.29
CA THR A 200 -12.87 -1.95 23.85
C THR A 200 -14.13 -1.16 23.53
N ARG A 201 -14.93 -0.74 24.55
CA ARG A 201 -16.22 -0.08 24.33
C ARG A 201 -16.09 1.20 23.53
N GLU A 202 -15.10 2.03 23.84
CA GLU A 202 -14.85 3.27 23.11
C GLU A 202 -14.35 3.01 21.68
N ALA A 203 -13.49 2.00 21.50
CA ALA A 203 -13.03 1.55 20.19
C ALA A 203 -14.18 0.97 19.36
N GLU A 204 -15.05 0.15 19.98
CA GLU A 204 -16.23 -0.41 19.31
C GLU A 204 -17.24 0.67 18.92
N ALA A 205 -17.45 1.70 19.77
CA ALA A 205 -18.30 2.83 19.44
C ALA A 205 -17.75 3.68 18.27
N ARG A 206 -16.43 3.89 18.23
CA ARG A 206 -15.76 4.55 17.11
C ARG A 206 -15.80 3.68 15.86
N THR A 207 -15.64 2.34 16.01
CA THR A 207 -15.77 1.37 14.92
C THR A 207 -17.14 1.41 14.27
N GLN A 208 -18.21 1.46 15.07
CA GLN A 208 -19.57 1.55 14.51
C GLN A 208 -19.80 2.84 13.73
N LYS A 209 -19.23 3.96 14.17
CA LYS A 209 -19.27 5.22 13.41
C LYS A 209 -18.44 5.09 12.12
N ALA A 210 -17.21 4.58 12.21
CA ALA A 210 -16.33 4.37 11.05
C ALA A 210 -16.93 3.38 10.04
N LYS A 211 -17.56 2.27 10.48
CA LYS A 211 -18.27 1.33 9.60
C LYS A 211 -19.38 2.02 8.79
N LYS A 212 -20.10 2.99 9.38
CA LYS A 212 -21.09 3.77 8.61
C LYS A 212 -20.43 4.61 7.53
N TYR A 213 -19.28 5.25 7.81
CA TYR A 213 -18.54 6.03 6.82
C TYR A 213 -17.92 5.16 5.74
N VAL A 214 -17.30 4.03 6.10
CA VAL A 214 -16.71 3.07 5.14
C VAL A 214 -17.80 2.46 4.25
N LYS A 215 -18.99 2.13 4.81
CA LYS A 215 -20.11 1.64 4.02
C LYS A 215 -20.64 2.72 3.05
N ALA A 216 -20.69 3.98 3.50
CA ALA A 216 -21.05 5.10 2.65
C ALA A 216 -20.00 5.34 1.54
N ASP A 217 -18.70 5.23 1.86
CA ASP A 217 -17.62 5.39 0.89
C ASP A 217 -17.63 4.25 -0.16
N ARG A 218 -17.84 2.99 0.25
CA ARG A 218 -18.03 1.86 -0.68
C ARG A 218 -19.24 2.08 -1.58
N GLN A 219 -20.36 2.48 -1.01
CA GLN A 219 -21.57 2.80 -1.81
C GLN A 219 -21.32 3.96 -2.77
N LEU A 220 -20.51 4.95 -2.39
CA LEU A 220 -20.13 6.06 -3.26
C LEU A 220 -19.22 5.58 -4.40
N LYS A 221 -18.22 4.75 -4.10
CA LYS A 221 -17.36 4.13 -5.12
C LYS A 221 -18.15 3.27 -6.10
N ASP A 222 -19.05 2.44 -5.61
CA ASP A 222 -19.91 1.62 -6.46
C ASP A 222 -20.82 2.49 -7.35
N LYS A 223 -21.36 3.58 -6.81
CA LYS A 223 -22.12 4.57 -7.59
C LYS A 223 -21.25 5.25 -8.66
N ILE A 224 -20.04 5.66 -8.30
CA ILE A 224 -19.08 6.28 -9.24
C ILE A 224 -18.74 5.29 -10.37
N ASN A 225 -18.43 4.04 -10.03
CA ASN A 225 -18.14 3.00 -11.01
C ASN A 225 -19.34 2.74 -11.93
N LYS A 226 -20.53 2.65 -11.36
CA LYS A 226 -21.76 2.47 -12.15
C LYS A 226 -22.02 3.65 -13.08
N LEU A 227 -21.86 4.88 -12.60
CA LEU A 227 -22.00 6.10 -13.42
C LEU A 227 -20.92 6.15 -14.51
N HIS A 228 -19.68 5.75 -14.19
CA HIS A 228 -18.61 5.67 -15.17
C HIS A 228 -18.91 4.64 -16.27
N GLN A 229 -19.39 3.46 -15.87
CA GLN A 229 -19.82 2.43 -16.82
C GLN A 229 -20.96 2.90 -17.70
N GLN A 230 -21.99 3.53 -17.12
CA GLN A 230 -23.08 4.13 -17.88
C GLN A 230 -22.60 5.21 -18.86
N LEU A 231 -21.62 6.02 -18.45
CA LEU A 231 -21.01 7.03 -19.32
C LEU A 231 -20.33 6.38 -20.52
N VAL A 232 -19.53 5.32 -20.28
CA VAL A 232 -18.84 4.58 -21.33
C VAL A 232 -19.82 3.90 -22.29
N GLU A 233 -20.85 3.26 -21.74
CA GLU A 233 -21.93 2.65 -22.55
C GLU A 233 -22.64 3.71 -23.38
N THR A 234 -23.02 4.85 -22.77
CA THR A 234 -23.65 5.97 -23.49
C THR A 234 -22.75 6.53 -24.59
N GLN A 235 -21.44 6.65 -24.33
CA GLN A 235 -20.49 7.09 -25.35
C GLN A 235 -20.39 6.10 -26.52
N GLN A 236 -20.50 4.78 -26.25
CA GLN A 236 -20.51 3.76 -27.27
C GLN A 236 -21.83 3.75 -28.05
N ASP A 237 -22.97 3.79 -27.38
CA ASP A 237 -24.30 3.73 -27.99
C ASP A 237 -24.57 4.94 -28.88
N PHE A 238 -24.16 6.11 -28.46
CA PHE A 238 -24.32 7.34 -29.25
C PHE A 238 -23.13 7.64 -30.17
N HIS A 239 -22.16 6.75 -30.25
CA HIS A 239 -20.93 6.94 -31.06
C HIS A 239 -20.23 8.29 -30.79
N LEU A 240 -20.22 8.74 -29.53
CA LEU A 240 -19.61 10.02 -29.14
C LEU A 240 -18.09 9.99 -29.21
N THR A 241 -17.58 9.79 -30.42
CA THR A 241 -16.15 9.92 -30.68
C THR A 241 -15.75 11.38 -30.89
N PRO A 242 -14.50 11.76 -30.64
CA PRO A 242 -13.99 13.12 -30.93
C PRO A 242 -14.34 13.60 -32.34
N LYS A 243 -14.31 12.69 -33.33
CA LYS A 243 -14.65 13.00 -34.73
C LYS A 243 -16.13 13.31 -34.91
N HIS A 244 -17.01 12.56 -34.25
CA HIS A 244 -18.47 12.81 -34.36
C HIS A 244 -18.86 14.11 -33.65
N VAL A 245 -18.27 14.39 -32.48
CA VAL A 245 -18.52 15.65 -31.77
C VAL A 245 -18.03 16.84 -32.61
N LEU A 246 -16.83 16.76 -33.19
CA LEU A 246 -16.32 17.77 -34.10
C LEU A 246 -17.26 17.99 -35.31
N ALA A 247 -17.69 16.91 -35.97
CA ALA A 247 -18.61 16.98 -37.09
C ALA A 247 -19.95 17.63 -36.71
N ALA A 248 -20.50 17.26 -35.55
CA ALA A 248 -21.75 17.87 -35.05
C ALA A 248 -21.61 19.37 -34.81
N VAL A 249 -20.49 19.81 -34.21
CA VAL A 249 -20.23 21.25 -34.00
C VAL A 249 -20.04 21.98 -35.32
N GLN A 250 -19.28 21.40 -36.25
CA GLN A 250 -19.07 22.01 -37.57
C GLN A 250 -20.40 22.12 -38.35
N THR A 251 -21.22 21.07 -38.32
CA THR A 251 -22.53 21.07 -38.96
C THR A 251 -23.45 22.10 -38.33
N GLY A 252 -23.48 22.19 -36.98
CA GLY A 252 -24.25 23.16 -36.26
C GLY A 252 -23.89 24.60 -36.58
N LEU A 253 -22.59 24.91 -36.68
CA LEU A 253 -22.10 26.24 -37.09
C LEU A 253 -22.49 26.54 -38.54
N ALA A 254 -22.36 25.56 -39.46
CA ALA A 254 -22.73 25.73 -40.87
C ALA A 254 -24.23 25.98 -41.06
N VAL A 255 -25.08 25.19 -40.40
CA VAL A 255 -26.54 25.34 -40.45
C VAL A 255 -26.98 26.70 -39.87
N ALA A 256 -26.27 27.18 -38.85
CA ALA A 256 -26.55 28.47 -38.25
C ALA A 256 -25.85 29.66 -38.98
N GLU A 257 -25.25 29.42 -40.14
CA GLU A 257 -24.52 30.39 -40.92
C GLU A 257 -23.43 31.13 -40.10
N LYS A 258 -22.77 30.42 -39.19
CA LYS A 258 -21.71 30.96 -38.35
C LYS A 258 -20.33 30.62 -38.93
N PRO A 259 -19.27 31.41 -38.58
CA PRO A 259 -17.92 31.08 -39.02
C PRO A 259 -17.49 29.69 -38.53
N VAL A 260 -16.75 28.97 -39.37
CA VAL A 260 -16.26 27.63 -39.08
C VAL A 260 -15.13 27.62 -38.05
N LEU A 261 -14.92 26.48 -37.39
CA LEU A 261 -13.78 26.25 -36.52
C LEU A 261 -12.47 26.36 -37.33
N LYS A 262 -11.49 27.09 -36.81
CA LYS A 262 -10.16 27.21 -37.44
C LYS A 262 -9.20 26.19 -36.81
N PRO A 263 -8.53 25.35 -37.60
CA PRO A 263 -7.47 24.50 -37.07
C PRO A 263 -6.38 25.37 -36.41
N PHE A 264 -5.87 24.92 -35.29
CA PHE A 264 -4.81 25.56 -34.53
C PHE A 264 -3.69 24.57 -34.24
N GLU A 265 -2.48 24.89 -34.62
CA GLU A 265 -1.32 24.07 -34.34
C GLU A 265 -0.80 24.34 -32.92
N LEU A 266 -0.90 23.36 -32.05
CA LEU A 266 -0.36 23.41 -30.68
C LEU A 266 0.80 22.43 -30.58
N LYS A 267 1.97 22.94 -30.16
CA LYS A 267 3.20 22.13 -30.04
C LYS A 267 2.96 20.90 -29.17
N GLY A 268 3.25 19.70 -29.73
CA GLY A 268 3.05 18.42 -29.04
C GLY A 268 1.60 17.88 -29.12
N SER A 269 0.74 18.42 -29.98
CA SER A 269 -0.57 17.84 -30.31
C SER A 269 -0.56 17.25 -31.71
N PRO A 270 -1.37 16.19 -31.95
CA PRO A 270 -1.57 15.70 -33.30
C PRO A 270 -2.16 16.80 -34.22
N ALA A 271 -1.74 16.82 -35.48
CA ALA A 271 -2.27 17.78 -36.45
C ALA A 271 -3.79 17.63 -36.58
N GLY A 272 -4.52 18.75 -36.60
CA GLY A 272 -5.98 18.73 -36.75
C GLY A 272 -6.77 18.26 -35.50
N SER A 273 -6.15 18.18 -34.33
CA SER A 273 -6.83 17.80 -33.09
C SER A 273 -7.24 19.02 -32.22
N VAL A 274 -6.72 20.19 -32.54
CA VAL A 274 -6.97 21.44 -31.79
C VAL A 274 -7.53 22.50 -32.72
N PHE A 275 -8.48 23.29 -32.21
CA PHE A 275 -9.21 24.28 -32.98
C PHE A 275 -9.35 25.58 -32.20
N LEU A 276 -9.50 26.68 -32.92
CA LEU A 276 -9.95 27.95 -32.37
C LEU A 276 -11.44 28.16 -32.69
N MET A 277 -12.21 28.38 -31.63
CA MET A 277 -13.61 28.76 -31.78
C MET A 277 -13.68 30.20 -32.33
N PRO A 278 -14.49 30.43 -33.38
CA PRO A 278 -14.69 31.79 -33.87
C PRO A 278 -15.39 32.67 -32.83
N GLU A 279 -15.22 33.97 -32.94
CA GLU A 279 -16.03 34.90 -32.15
C GLU A 279 -17.49 34.84 -32.61
N LEU A 280 -18.35 34.49 -31.69
CA LEU A 280 -19.79 34.40 -31.90
C LEU A 280 -20.48 35.62 -31.27
N THR A 281 -21.46 36.18 -31.95
CA THR A 281 -22.17 37.36 -31.52
C THR A 281 -23.68 37.08 -31.27
N GLY A 282 -24.35 37.96 -30.56
CA GLY A 282 -25.77 37.80 -30.20
C GLY A 282 -25.98 36.70 -29.19
N THR A 283 -27.06 35.91 -29.33
CA THR A 283 -27.38 34.78 -28.45
C THR A 283 -26.33 33.67 -28.45
N TRP A 284 -25.53 33.60 -29.48
CA TRP A 284 -24.43 32.60 -29.59
C TRP A 284 -23.15 32.98 -28.80
N ALA A 285 -23.08 34.25 -28.31
CA ALA A 285 -21.93 34.66 -27.52
C ALA A 285 -21.74 33.88 -26.25
N ASP A 286 -22.81 33.37 -25.66
CA ASP A 286 -22.78 32.55 -24.45
C ASP A 286 -22.07 31.19 -24.64
N CYS A 287 -22.06 30.65 -25.87
CA CYS A 287 -21.33 29.43 -26.22
C CYS A 287 -19.80 29.58 -26.02
N THR A 288 -19.27 30.79 -26.03
CA THR A 288 -17.83 31.05 -25.87
C THR A 288 -17.45 31.59 -24.50
N ARG A 289 -18.42 31.83 -23.60
CA ARG A 289 -18.19 32.42 -22.29
C ARG A 289 -17.15 31.65 -21.46
N GLY A 290 -17.27 30.30 -21.38
CA GLY A 290 -16.35 29.44 -20.63
C GLY A 290 -14.98 29.22 -21.32
N LEU A 291 -14.82 29.64 -22.57
CA LEU A 291 -13.60 29.44 -23.35
C LEU A 291 -12.63 30.63 -23.27
N ARG A 292 -13.01 31.73 -22.61
CA ARG A 292 -12.15 32.90 -22.49
C ARG A 292 -11.17 32.75 -21.34
N HIS A 293 -9.92 33.14 -21.63
CA HIS A 293 -8.89 33.21 -20.59
C HIS A 293 -9.24 34.36 -19.60
N PRO A 294 -9.25 34.09 -18.26
CA PRO A 294 -9.77 35.02 -17.26
C PRO A 294 -9.04 36.39 -17.28
N PHE A 295 -7.75 36.44 -17.58
CA PHE A 295 -6.96 37.68 -17.58
C PHE A 295 -6.85 38.31 -18.95
N THR A 296 -6.64 37.52 -20.02
CA THR A 296 -6.37 38.07 -21.37
C THR A 296 -7.63 38.21 -22.21
N GLN A 297 -8.77 37.64 -21.76
CA GLN A 297 -10.05 37.60 -22.46
C GLN A 297 -9.99 36.96 -23.86
N LYS A 298 -8.86 36.42 -24.27
CA LYS A 298 -8.72 35.71 -25.54
C LYS A 298 -9.39 34.33 -25.45
N ILE A 299 -10.01 33.89 -26.54
CA ILE A 299 -10.60 32.54 -26.63
C ILE A 299 -9.47 31.54 -26.65
N ARG A 300 -9.54 30.54 -25.73
CA ARG A 300 -8.58 29.46 -25.65
C ARG A 300 -8.80 28.45 -26.79
N PRO A 301 -7.74 27.82 -27.28
CA PRO A 301 -7.89 26.68 -28.19
C PRO A 301 -8.70 25.56 -27.52
N ILE A 302 -9.49 24.84 -28.30
CA ILE A 302 -10.34 23.74 -27.85
C ILE A 302 -9.93 22.45 -28.54
N THR A 303 -10.14 21.33 -27.87
CA THR A 303 -10.02 20.00 -28.44
C THR A 303 -11.24 19.16 -28.05
N PHE A 304 -11.63 18.25 -28.92
CA PHE A 304 -12.70 17.27 -28.64
C PHE A 304 -12.11 15.92 -28.18
N ASP A 305 -10.79 15.81 -28.15
CA ASP A 305 -10.08 14.61 -27.71
C ASP A 305 -9.53 14.83 -26.29
N HIS A 306 -10.08 14.06 -25.34
CA HIS A 306 -9.66 14.13 -23.94
C HIS A 306 -8.17 13.76 -23.75
N ALA A 307 -7.63 12.86 -24.61
CA ALA A 307 -6.22 12.48 -24.53
C ALA A 307 -5.30 13.66 -24.88
N VAL A 308 -5.75 14.54 -25.77
CA VAL A 308 -5.02 15.76 -26.16
C VAL A 308 -5.12 16.85 -25.09
N ALA A 309 -6.24 16.90 -24.36
CA ALA A 309 -6.47 17.87 -23.28
C ALA A 309 -5.72 17.52 -21.99
N LYS A 310 -5.48 16.22 -21.73
CA LYS A 310 -4.90 15.73 -20.48
C LYS A 310 -3.48 16.26 -20.24
N GLY A 311 -3.27 16.94 -19.12
CA GLY A 311 -1.97 17.52 -18.74
C GLY A 311 -1.69 18.90 -19.35
N ARG A 312 -2.71 19.60 -19.84
CA ARG A 312 -2.61 20.97 -20.36
C ARG A 312 -3.68 21.81 -19.67
N ASP A 313 -3.23 22.67 -18.77
CA ASP A 313 -4.06 23.71 -18.13
C ASP A 313 -4.26 24.93 -19.02
#